data_31acdf19b9cf76564e6796fd65fbd959
#
_entry.id   31acdf19b9cf76564e6796fd65fbd959
#
_cell.length_a   1.000
_cell.length_b   1.000
_cell.length_c   1.000
_cell.angle_alpha   90.00
_cell.angle_beta   90.00
_cell.angle_gamma   90.00
#
_symmetry.space_group_name_H-M   'P 1'
#
loop_
_entity.id
_entity.type
_entity.pdbx_description
1 polymer ?
#
loop_
_entity_poly.entity_id
_entity_poly.type
_entity_poly.pdbx_seq_one_letter_code
_entity_poly.pdbx_strand_id
1 'polypeptide(L)'
;MDQTAAFHISVLASGSSGNSLYIESEKKKILVDAGLSGKKITSLLQEIGKTPEELDAIFVTHEHRDHIHGVGVLARKYKLDIYANEKTWQAMDPLIGIVPTEQKCHFEMGKVLTF
;
A
#
# COMPACT_ATOMS: atom_id res chain seq x y z
N MET A 1 23.99 -16.72 13.85
CA MET A 1 23.31 -16.37 13.57
C MET A 1 22.88 -16.07 12.60
N ASP A 2 22.55 -16.45 12.26
CA ASP A 2 22.09 -15.98 11.26
C ASP A 2 21.37 -14.79 11.35
N GLN A 3 21.55 -14.06 10.81
CA GLN A 3 20.99 -12.96 10.86
C GLN A 3 20.28 -12.59 9.74
N THR A 4 19.68 -13.43 9.13
CA THR A 4 18.81 -13.17 8.03
C THR A 4 17.60 -12.47 8.56
N ALA A 5 17.33 -11.32 8.08
CA ALA A 5 16.14 -10.58 8.45
C ALA A 5 14.91 -11.38 8.02
N ALA A 6 13.92 -11.46 8.90
CA ALA A 6 12.65 -12.08 8.55
C ALA A 6 11.94 -11.23 7.49
N PHE A 7 11.45 -11.88 6.46
CA PHE A 7 10.83 -11.22 5.34
C PHE A 7 9.63 -12.06 4.90
N HIS A 8 8.45 -11.50 5.00
CA HIS A 8 7.21 -12.21 4.69
C HIS A 8 6.44 -11.49 3.60
N ILE A 9 5.93 -12.25 2.65
CA ILE A 9 5.09 -11.71 1.58
C ILE A 9 3.80 -12.53 1.56
N SER A 10 2.66 -11.84 1.51
CA SER A 10 1.37 -12.48 1.37
C SER A 10 0.56 -11.79 0.28
N VAL A 11 0.09 -12.56 -0.69
CA VAL A 11 -0.80 -12.02 -1.73
C VAL A 11 -2.20 -12.00 -1.15
N LEU A 12 -2.69 -10.79 -0.85
CA LEU A 12 -4.03 -10.63 -0.30
C LEU A 12 -5.09 -10.82 -1.36
N ALA A 13 -4.84 -10.31 -2.56
CA ALA A 13 -5.76 -10.43 -3.68
C ALA A 13 -5.01 -10.25 -4.98
N SER A 14 -5.48 -10.91 -6.04
CA SER A 14 -4.85 -10.85 -7.35
C SER A 14 -5.95 -11.03 -8.41
N GLY A 15 -5.98 -10.13 -9.38
CA GLY A 15 -6.93 -10.22 -10.47
C GLY A 15 -7.59 -8.90 -10.82
N SER A 16 -8.53 -8.96 -11.77
CA SER A 16 -9.20 -7.76 -12.26
C SER A 16 -10.15 -7.12 -11.27
N SER A 17 -10.56 -7.86 -10.23
CA SER A 17 -11.45 -7.31 -9.20
C SER A 17 -10.71 -6.62 -8.08
N GLY A 18 -9.37 -6.73 -8.04
CA GLY A 18 -8.55 -6.03 -7.07
C GLY A 18 -7.24 -6.72 -6.82
N ASN A 19 -6.21 -5.93 -6.54
CA ASN A 19 -4.86 -6.43 -6.27
C ASN A 19 -4.32 -5.82 -4.99
N SER A 20 -3.69 -6.64 -4.16
CA SER A 20 -3.00 -6.15 -2.98
C SER A 20 -2.00 -7.19 -2.50
N LEU A 21 -0.80 -6.72 -2.15
CA LEU A 21 0.28 -7.55 -1.67
C LEU A 21 0.73 -7.00 -0.32
N TYR A 22 0.87 -7.87 0.67
CA TYR A 22 1.38 -7.49 1.98
C TYR A 22 2.84 -7.90 2.09
N ILE A 23 3.70 -6.99 2.52
CA ILE A 23 5.11 -7.26 2.72
C ILE A 23 5.52 -6.82 4.11
N GLU A 24 6.20 -7.70 4.83
CA GLU A 24 6.68 -7.41 6.17
C GLU A 24 8.16 -7.74 6.28
N SER A 25 8.93 -6.78 6.79
CA SER A 25 10.30 -7.00 7.21
C SER A 25 10.36 -6.82 8.72
N GLU A 26 11.56 -6.92 9.30
CA GLU A 26 11.72 -6.71 10.74
C GLU A 26 11.26 -5.33 11.19
N LYS A 27 11.41 -4.32 10.32
CA LYS A 27 11.16 -2.93 10.69
C LYS A 27 9.96 -2.29 10.03
N LYS A 28 9.49 -2.84 8.94
CA LYS A 28 8.45 -2.18 8.13
C LYS A 28 7.39 -3.17 7.67
N LYS A 29 6.16 -2.68 7.59
CA LYS A 29 5.01 -3.43 7.07
C LYS A 29 4.32 -2.54 6.05
N ILE A 30 4.20 -3.02 4.82
CA ILE A 30 3.63 -2.23 3.75
C ILE A 30 2.61 -3.03 2.94
N LEU A 31 1.72 -2.28 2.27
CA LEU A 31 0.92 -2.85 1.19
C LEU A 31 1.51 -2.38 -0.13
N VAL A 32 1.54 -3.27 -1.12
CA VAL A 32 1.77 -2.89 -2.50
C VAL A 32 0.43 -2.99 -3.18
N ASP A 33 -0.12 -1.86 -3.55
CA ASP A 33 -1.47 -1.69 -4.06
C ASP A 33 -2.55 -2.03 -3.03
N ALA A 34 -3.69 -1.40 -3.14
CA ALA A 34 -4.85 -1.65 -2.29
C ALA A 34 -6.07 -1.49 -3.19
N GLY A 35 -6.25 -2.47 -4.09
CA GLY A 35 -7.24 -2.41 -5.15
C GLY A 35 -8.64 -2.86 -4.75
N LEU A 36 -8.87 -3.14 -3.48
CA LEU A 36 -10.17 -3.51 -2.94
C LEU A 36 -10.61 -2.43 -1.95
N SER A 37 -11.85 -2.48 -1.49
CA SER A 37 -12.30 -1.51 -0.49
C SER A 37 -11.44 -1.61 0.77
N GLY A 38 -11.36 -0.53 1.52
CA GLY A 38 -10.62 -0.53 2.78
C GLY A 38 -11.12 -1.60 3.74
N LYS A 39 -12.44 -1.81 3.76
CA LYS A 39 -13.05 -2.85 4.59
C LYS A 39 -12.58 -4.24 4.18
N LYS A 40 -12.52 -4.52 2.88
CA LYS A 40 -12.09 -5.83 2.39
C LYS A 40 -10.61 -6.06 2.67
N ILE A 41 -9.77 -5.04 2.46
CA ILE A 41 -8.35 -5.13 2.77
C ILE A 41 -8.16 -5.44 4.27
N THR A 42 -8.90 -4.74 5.13
CA THR A 42 -8.83 -4.98 6.57
C THR A 42 -9.18 -6.44 6.91
N SER A 43 -10.24 -6.96 6.29
CA SER A 43 -10.66 -8.34 6.49
C SER A 43 -9.58 -9.33 6.06
N LEU A 44 -8.94 -9.08 4.91
CA LEU A 44 -7.89 -9.97 4.40
C LEU A 44 -6.64 -9.93 5.28
N LEU A 45 -6.29 -8.76 5.81
CA LEU A 45 -5.19 -8.64 6.77
C LEU A 45 -5.49 -9.44 8.03
N GLN A 46 -6.72 -9.36 8.54
CA GLN A 46 -7.12 -10.11 9.73
C GLN A 46 -6.99 -11.61 9.51
N GLU A 47 -7.26 -12.10 8.31
CA GLU A 47 -7.11 -13.52 7.99
C GLU A 47 -5.67 -14.02 8.13
N ILE A 48 -4.69 -13.14 7.96
CA ILE A 48 -3.29 -13.50 8.15
C ILE A 48 -2.73 -12.99 9.47
N GLY A 49 -3.61 -12.61 10.40
CA GLY A 49 -3.21 -12.17 11.73
C GLY A 49 -2.62 -10.77 11.81
N LYS A 50 -2.95 -9.91 10.86
CA LYS A 50 -2.43 -8.54 10.79
C LYS A 50 -3.56 -7.53 10.85
N THR A 51 -3.22 -6.26 11.14
CA THR A 51 -4.19 -5.18 11.17
C THR A 51 -3.65 -3.97 10.42
N PRO A 52 -4.56 -3.11 9.88
CA PRO A 52 -4.10 -1.90 9.20
C PRO A 52 -3.33 -0.93 10.09
N GLU A 53 -3.58 -0.96 11.40
CA GLU A 53 -2.86 -0.11 12.35
C GLU A 53 -1.36 -0.39 12.36
N GLU A 54 -0.95 -1.59 11.98
CA GLU A 54 0.46 -1.98 11.95
C GLU A 54 1.19 -1.50 10.71
N LEU A 55 0.44 -1.06 9.68
CA LEU A 55 1.05 -0.69 8.40
C LEU A 55 1.81 0.62 8.50
N ASP A 56 2.91 0.71 7.75
CA ASP A 56 3.70 1.94 7.65
C ASP A 56 3.38 2.73 6.39
N ALA A 57 3.05 2.06 5.31
CA ALA A 57 2.82 2.75 4.03
C ALA A 57 2.09 1.86 3.02
N ILE A 58 1.59 2.50 1.97
CA ILE A 58 1.05 1.84 0.79
C ILE A 58 1.87 2.29 -0.40
N PHE A 59 2.41 1.33 -1.16
CA PHE A 59 3.11 1.60 -2.42
C PHE A 59 2.17 1.30 -3.57
N VAL A 60 1.99 2.25 -4.48
CA VAL A 60 1.07 2.10 -5.60
C VAL A 60 1.86 1.91 -6.89
N THR A 61 1.56 0.83 -7.62
CA THR A 61 2.25 0.51 -8.87
C THR A 61 1.54 1.10 -10.09
N HIS A 62 0.21 1.16 -10.05
CA HIS A 62 -0.60 1.65 -11.16
C HIS A 62 -1.78 2.45 -10.65
N GLU A 63 -2.25 3.40 -11.45
CA GLU A 63 -3.39 4.23 -11.10
C GLU A 63 -4.74 3.57 -11.40
N HIS A 64 -4.77 2.35 -11.94
CA HIS A 64 -6.01 1.65 -12.27
C HIS A 64 -6.79 1.29 -11.01
N ARG A 65 -8.12 1.31 -11.11
CA ARG A 65 -8.99 1.09 -9.96
C ARG A 65 -8.69 -0.19 -9.19
N ASP A 66 -8.35 -1.27 -9.90
CA ASP A 66 -8.04 -2.55 -9.26
C ASP A 66 -6.70 -2.55 -8.51
N HIS A 67 -6.03 -1.40 -8.46
CA HIS A 67 -4.81 -1.20 -7.67
C HIS A 67 -4.98 -0.10 -6.63
N ILE A 68 -5.98 0.78 -6.75
CA ILE A 68 -6.09 1.95 -5.88
C ILE A 68 -7.39 2.10 -5.11
N HIS A 69 -8.37 1.23 -5.30
CA HIS A 69 -9.72 1.42 -4.76
C HIS A 69 -9.74 1.78 -3.27
N GLY A 70 -8.93 1.13 -2.45
CA GLY A 70 -8.91 1.35 -1.00
C GLY A 70 -7.81 2.29 -0.51
N VAL A 71 -6.96 2.79 -1.40
CA VAL A 71 -5.78 3.56 -1.01
C VAL A 71 -6.14 4.79 -0.18
N GLY A 72 -7.06 5.61 -0.69
CA GLY A 72 -7.42 6.86 -0.01
C GLY A 72 -8.05 6.63 1.35
N VAL A 73 -8.99 5.69 1.42
CA VAL A 73 -9.70 5.37 2.67
C VAL A 73 -8.72 4.88 3.73
N LEU A 74 -7.84 3.95 3.37
CA LEU A 74 -6.87 3.40 4.31
C LEU A 74 -5.86 4.46 4.76
N ALA A 75 -5.36 5.25 3.81
CA ALA A 75 -4.38 6.28 4.14
C ALA A 75 -4.96 7.33 5.11
N ARG A 76 -6.20 7.75 4.89
CA ARG A 76 -6.85 8.71 5.78
C ARG A 76 -7.13 8.12 7.17
N LYS A 77 -7.66 6.89 7.19
CA LYS A 77 -8.09 6.29 8.45
C LYS A 77 -6.91 5.91 9.35
N TYR A 78 -5.84 5.40 8.75
CA TYR A 78 -4.70 4.89 9.51
C TYR A 78 -3.46 5.76 9.39
N LYS A 79 -3.57 6.93 8.75
CA LYS A 79 -2.48 7.88 8.59
C LYS A 79 -1.26 7.26 7.92
N LEU A 80 -1.52 6.56 6.81
CA LEU A 80 -0.46 5.89 6.07
C LEU A 80 0.11 6.80 5.00
N ASP A 81 1.42 6.73 4.81
CA ASP A 81 2.07 7.38 3.67
C ASP A 81 1.76 6.59 2.41
N ILE A 82 1.57 7.30 1.30
CA ILE A 82 1.32 6.70 0.00
C ILE A 82 2.51 7.02 -0.88
N TYR A 83 3.16 5.98 -1.41
CA TYR A 83 4.30 6.12 -2.32
C TYR A 83 3.89 5.75 -3.73
N ALA A 84 4.13 6.64 -4.68
CA ALA A 84 3.87 6.40 -6.10
C ALA A 84 4.81 7.28 -6.91
N ASN A 85 5.02 6.93 -8.19
CA ASN A 85 5.79 7.81 -9.05
C ASN A 85 4.93 9.00 -9.50
N GLU A 86 5.57 10.01 -10.08
CA GLU A 86 4.90 11.25 -10.45
C GLU A 86 3.75 11.02 -11.40
N LYS A 87 3.94 10.19 -12.41
CA LYS A 87 2.91 9.92 -13.40
C LYS A 87 1.69 9.25 -12.77
N THR A 88 1.91 8.29 -11.88
CA THR A 88 0.82 7.64 -11.16
C THR A 88 0.09 8.63 -10.26
N TRP A 89 0.83 9.51 -9.57
CA TRP A 89 0.21 10.54 -8.73
C TRP A 89 -0.70 11.47 -9.53
N GLN A 90 -0.25 11.90 -10.71
CA GLN A 90 -1.06 12.78 -11.54
C GLN A 90 -2.41 12.17 -11.90
N ALA A 91 -2.41 10.86 -12.17
CA ALA A 91 -3.65 10.17 -12.53
C ALA A 91 -4.47 9.76 -11.32
N MET A 92 -3.81 9.37 -10.22
CA MET A 92 -4.48 8.81 -9.04
C MET A 92 -5.04 9.89 -8.10
N ASP A 93 -4.37 11.00 -7.97
CA ASP A 93 -4.70 12.02 -6.95
C ASP A 93 -6.17 12.43 -6.97
N PRO A 94 -6.79 12.72 -8.12
CA PRO A 94 -8.20 13.09 -8.11
C PRO A 94 -9.15 11.94 -7.81
N LEU A 95 -8.66 10.71 -7.82
CA LEU A 95 -9.50 9.53 -7.63
C LEU A 95 -9.55 9.04 -6.19
N ILE A 96 -8.57 9.38 -5.36
CA ILE A 96 -8.47 8.83 -4.01
C ILE A 96 -9.05 9.73 -2.93
N GLY A 97 -9.61 10.86 -3.32
CA GLY A 97 -10.16 11.83 -2.38
C GLY A 97 -9.06 12.66 -1.72
N ILE A 98 -9.43 13.37 -0.67
CA ILE A 98 -8.50 14.29 0.01
C ILE A 98 -7.59 13.52 0.94
N VAL A 99 -6.28 13.64 0.71
CA VAL A 99 -5.25 13.03 1.55
C VAL A 99 -4.28 14.15 1.94
N PRO A 100 -3.84 14.22 3.21
CA PRO A 100 -2.88 15.26 3.61
C PRO A 100 -1.62 15.21 2.77
N THR A 101 -1.11 16.38 2.38
CA THR A 101 0.05 16.48 1.52
C THR A 101 1.27 15.77 2.09
N GLU A 102 1.45 15.81 3.41
CA GLU A 102 2.58 15.16 4.05
C GLU A 102 2.56 13.63 3.95
N GLN A 103 1.42 13.05 3.59
CA GLN A 103 1.31 11.60 3.36
C GLN A 103 1.54 11.22 1.90
N LYS A 104 1.69 12.20 1.01
CA LYS A 104 1.90 11.95 -0.43
C LYS A 104 3.39 11.92 -0.72
N CYS A 105 3.93 10.73 -0.93
CA CYS A 105 5.36 10.52 -1.14
C CYS A 105 5.61 10.05 -2.58
N HIS A 106 6.80 10.37 -3.09
CA HIS A 106 7.15 10.07 -4.47
C HIS A 106 8.38 9.17 -4.53
N PHE A 107 8.43 8.32 -5.55
CA PHE A 107 9.65 7.64 -5.91
C PHE A 107 9.85 7.75 -7.41
N GLU A 108 11.10 7.58 -7.87
CA GLU A 108 11.43 7.65 -9.28
C GLU A 108 11.70 6.26 -9.83
N MET A 109 11.19 6.00 -11.03
CA MET A 109 11.44 4.74 -11.71
C MET A 109 12.95 4.57 -11.93
N GLY A 110 13.44 3.38 -11.67
CA GLY A 110 14.86 3.08 -11.86
C GLY A 110 15.79 3.59 -10.76
N LYS A 111 15.24 4.20 -9.72
CA LYS A 111 16.01 4.69 -8.57
C LYS A 111 15.76 3.83 -7.35
N VAL A 112 16.75 3.79 -6.46
CA VAL A 112 16.60 3.10 -5.17
C VAL A 112 15.86 4.03 -4.21
N LEU A 113 14.84 3.49 -3.56
CA LEU A 113 14.13 4.20 -2.51
C LEU A 113 14.50 3.59 -1.17
N THR A 114 15.00 4.39 -0.25
CA THR A 114 15.25 3.95 1.12
C THR A 114 14.07 4.35 1.98
N PHE A 115 13.52 3.40 2.66
CA PHE A 115 12.26 3.60 3.38
C PHE A 115 12.35 3.11 4.82
#